data_efa47f660afeefd73db783ee6ef1bdd6
#
_entry.id   efa47f660afeefd73db783ee6ef1bdd6
#
_cell.length_a   1.000
_cell.length_b   1.000
_cell.length_c   1.000
_cell.angle_alpha   90.00
_cell.angle_beta   90.00
_cell.angle_gamma   90.00
#
_symmetry.space_group_name_H-M   'P 1'
#
loop_
_entity.id
_entity.type
_entity.pdbx_description
1 polymer ?
#
loop_
_entity_poly.entity_id
_entity_poly.type
_entity_poly.pdbx_seq_one_letter_code
_entity_poly.pdbx_strand_id
1 'polypeptide(L)'
;FGTELFQLALRLVKACPENCDTSCYRCLRSFKNKFEHGLLDRHVAAELLEYLLTGTLPEFDAERLKNSTELLYRDLLRQDDGSIAFKTNATVKDAGGKFTGVPILAVTKSGKQFAIALSGPLTTDHPAESRVRELREKATALDFIVVNELLVRGNLPSATREIRQLVDASAR
;
A
#
# COMPACT_ATOMS: atom_id res chain seq x y z
N PHE A 1 -26.35 3.77 21.23
CA PHE A 1 -25.68 5.08 20.99
C PHE A 1 -24.33 4.92 20.27
N GLY A 2 -23.44 3.99 20.62
CA GLY A 2 -22.11 3.90 20.02
C GLY A 2 -22.12 3.48 18.55
N THR A 3 -22.87 2.46 18.21
CA THR A 3 -22.95 1.91 16.84
C THR A 3 -23.54 2.93 15.85
N GLU A 4 -24.57 3.68 16.25
CA GLU A 4 -25.19 4.71 15.42
C GLU A 4 -24.22 5.85 15.09
N LEU A 5 -23.37 6.26 16.06
CA LEU A 5 -22.35 7.26 15.85
C LEU A 5 -21.31 6.80 14.82
N PHE A 6 -20.80 5.56 14.94
CA PHE A 6 -19.86 5.00 13.98
C PHE A 6 -20.47 4.85 12.58
N GLN A 7 -21.74 4.45 12.48
CA GLN A 7 -22.45 4.37 11.22
C GLN A 7 -22.60 5.76 10.56
N LEU A 8 -22.91 6.78 11.35
CA LEU A 8 -22.99 8.17 10.84
C LEU A 8 -21.62 8.65 10.37
N ALA A 9 -20.58 8.44 11.17
CA ALA A 9 -19.21 8.81 10.81
C ALA A 9 -18.75 8.09 9.52
N LEU A 10 -19.04 6.79 9.39
CA LEU A 10 -18.73 6.02 8.19
C LEU A 10 -19.42 6.59 6.94
N ARG A 11 -20.70 6.94 7.03
CA ARG A 11 -21.42 7.59 5.94
C ARG A 11 -20.78 8.92 5.53
N LEU A 12 -20.37 9.74 6.49
CA LEU A 12 -19.75 11.04 6.22
C LEU A 12 -18.40 10.90 5.49
N VAL A 13 -17.55 9.95 5.89
CA VAL A 13 -16.23 9.80 5.27
C VAL A 13 -16.33 9.11 3.90
N LYS A 14 -17.28 8.18 3.69
CA LYS A 14 -17.51 7.51 2.41
C LYS A 14 -18.17 8.43 1.39
N ALA A 15 -19.19 9.19 1.79
CA ALA A 15 -19.98 10.03 0.91
C ALA A 15 -19.49 11.50 0.88
N CYS A 16 -18.18 11.71 0.86
CA CYS A 16 -17.64 13.07 0.73
C CYS A 16 -18.08 13.70 -0.59
N PRO A 17 -18.82 14.83 -0.57
CA PRO A 17 -19.35 15.44 -1.79
C PRO A 17 -18.28 15.97 -2.74
N GLU A 18 -17.08 16.28 -2.21
CA GLU A 18 -15.92 16.71 -3.02
C GLU A 18 -15.12 15.51 -3.58
N ASN A 19 -15.50 14.29 -3.24
CA ASN A 19 -14.77 13.07 -3.59
C ASN A 19 -13.24 13.22 -3.44
N CYS A 20 -12.81 13.89 -2.37
CA CYS A 20 -11.41 14.24 -2.14
C CYS A 20 -10.55 12.99 -1.94
N ASP A 21 -9.30 13.07 -2.33
CA ASP A 21 -8.35 11.95 -2.28
C ASP A 21 -7.98 11.52 -0.85
N THR A 22 -7.76 12.46 0.06
CA THR A 22 -7.43 12.16 1.46
C THR A 22 -8.41 12.78 2.44
N SER A 23 -8.54 14.10 2.47
CA SER A 23 -9.45 14.82 3.35
C SER A 23 -9.73 16.23 2.85
N CYS A 24 -10.91 16.79 3.18
CA CYS A 24 -11.27 18.16 2.89
C CYS A 24 -12.19 18.73 3.99
N TYR A 25 -12.54 20.02 3.90
CA TYR A 25 -13.44 20.68 4.85
C TYR A 25 -14.88 20.18 4.81
N ARG A 26 -15.24 19.38 3.79
CA ARG A 26 -16.58 18.77 3.70
C ARG A 26 -16.65 17.39 4.37
N CYS A 27 -15.50 16.82 4.78
CA CYS A 27 -15.46 15.52 5.47
C CYS A 27 -14.71 15.58 6.81
N LEU A 28 -13.38 15.62 6.83
CA LEU A 28 -12.58 15.46 8.06
C LEU A 28 -11.91 16.75 8.54
N ARG A 29 -11.66 17.72 7.65
CA ARG A 29 -10.94 18.94 8.02
C ARG A 29 -11.87 19.94 8.69
N SER A 30 -11.34 20.63 9.69
CA SER A 30 -11.93 21.80 10.32
C SER A 30 -10.83 22.79 10.70
N PHE A 31 -11.20 24.01 11.04
CA PHE A 31 -10.22 24.97 11.54
C PHE A 31 -9.58 24.51 12.86
N LYS A 32 -10.33 23.76 13.67
CA LYS A 32 -9.85 23.26 14.97
C LYS A 32 -8.74 22.21 14.85
N ASN A 33 -8.72 21.43 13.76
CA ASN A 33 -7.72 20.39 13.53
C ASN A 33 -6.75 20.75 12.38
N LYS A 34 -6.49 22.04 12.17
CA LYS A 34 -5.68 22.54 11.06
C LYS A 34 -4.24 22.01 11.04
N PHE A 35 -3.68 21.69 12.18
CA PHE A 35 -2.31 21.18 12.30
C PHE A 35 -2.22 19.68 11.98
N GLU A 36 -3.33 18.95 12.03
CA GLU A 36 -3.43 17.53 11.75
C GLU A 36 -3.92 17.23 10.31
N HIS A 37 -4.18 18.26 9.49
CA HIS A 37 -4.74 18.06 8.14
C HIS A 37 -3.92 17.09 7.28
N GLY A 38 -2.59 17.07 7.42
CA GLY A 38 -1.72 16.15 6.70
C GLY A 38 -1.81 14.68 7.16
N LEU A 39 -2.41 14.43 8.34
CA LEU A 39 -2.59 13.10 8.92
C LEU A 39 -3.97 12.51 8.63
N LEU A 40 -4.91 13.35 8.13
CA LEU A 40 -6.30 12.95 7.94
C LEU A 40 -6.49 12.27 6.58
N ASP A 41 -6.91 11.02 6.60
CA ASP A 41 -7.28 10.24 5.41
C ASP A 41 -8.68 9.62 5.61
N ARG A 42 -9.66 10.03 4.79
CA ARG A 42 -11.04 9.56 4.87
C ARG A 42 -11.20 8.08 4.51
N HIS A 43 -10.30 7.54 3.69
CA HIS A 43 -10.35 6.13 3.30
C HIS A 43 -9.87 5.24 4.45
N VAL A 44 -8.75 5.63 5.10
CA VAL A 44 -8.29 4.94 6.31
C VAL A 44 -9.32 5.02 7.44
N ALA A 45 -9.94 6.19 7.61
CA ALA A 45 -11.02 6.37 8.59
C ALA A 45 -12.23 5.47 8.27
N ALA A 46 -12.61 5.32 6.98
CA ALA A 46 -13.69 4.43 6.57
C ALA A 46 -13.35 2.96 6.86
N GLU A 47 -12.16 2.49 6.50
CA GLU A 47 -11.71 1.13 6.78
C GLU A 47 -11.72 0.82 8.29
N LEU A 48 -11.22 1.74 9.12
CA LEU A 48 -11.24 1.60 10.57
C LEU A 48 -12.66 1.53 11.12
N LEU A 49 -13.56 2.40 10.66
CA LEU A 49 -14.95 2.42 11.10
C LEU A 49 -15.71 1.16 10.65
N GLU A 50 -15.44 0.65 9.44
CA GLU A 50 -15.98 -0.65 8.99
C GLU A 50 -15.50 -1.80 9.87
N TYR A 51 -14.21 -1.83 10.17
CA TYR A 51 -13.66 -2.83 11.09
C TYR A 51 -14.33 -2.77 12.47
N LEU A 52 -14.50 -1.57 13.04
CA LEU A 52 -15.17 -1.38 14.34
C LEU A 52 -16.65 -1.81 14.33
N LEU A 53 -17.31 -1.71 13.18
CA LEU A 53 -18.72 -2.10 13.03
C LEU A 53 -18.92 -3.57 12.72
N THR A 54 -17.99 -4.21 12.00
CA THR A 54 -18.15 -5.56 11.46
C THR A 54 -17.23 -6.60 12.10
N GLY A 55 -16.14 -6.16 12.73
CA GLY A 55 -15.08 -7.03 13.26
C GLY A 55 -14.14 -7.59 12.18
N THR A 56 -14.33 -7.20 10.90
CA THR A 56 -13.52 -7.67 9.78
C THR A 56 -12.93 -6.49 9.02
N LEU A 57 -11.65 -6.60 8.61
CA LEU A 57 -11.05 -5.59 7.73
C LEU A 57 -11.69 -5.69 6.34
N PRO A 58 -12.12 -4.56 5.76
CA PRO A 58 -12.60 -4.53 4.38
C PRO A 58 -11.46 -4.90 3.41
N GLU A 59 -11.84 -5.43 2.25
CA GLU A 59 -10.86 -5.62 1.17
C GLU A 59 -10.30 -4.26 0.73
N PHE A 60 -8.99 -4.23 0.49
CA PHE A 60 -8.33 -3.02 0.03
C PHE A 60 -8.78 -2.68 -1.39
N ASP A 61 -9.23 -1.46 -1.59
CA ASP A 61 -9.75 -1.00 -2.88
C ASP A 61 -8.75 -1.20 -4.02
N ALA A 62 -9.18 -1.90 -5.07
CA ALA A 62 -8.31 -2.32 -6.17
C ALA A 62 -7.78 -1.13 -7.00
N GLU A 63 -8.58 -0.07 -7.19
CA GLU A 63 -8.16 1.12 -7.93
C GLU A 63 -7.16 1.92 -7.11
N ARG A 64 -7.43 2.10 -5.82
CA ARG A 64 -6.49 2.74 -4.88
C ARG A 64 -5.17 1.98 -4.82
N LEU A 65 -5.21 0.64 -4.74
CA LEU A 65 -4.02 -0.20 -4.77
C LEU A 65 -3.20 0.01 -6.05
N LYS A 66 -3.87 0.00 -7.20
CA LYS A 66 -3.23 0.23 -8.51
C LYS A 66 -2.56 1.61 -8.54
N ASN A 67 -3.27 2.66 -8.13
CA ASN A 67 -2.78 4.03 -8.15
C ASN A 67 -1.58 4.21 -7.21
N SER A 68 -1.63 3.66 -6.00
CA SER A 68 -0.52 3.71 -5.04
C SER A 68 0.69 2.88 -5.49
N THR A 69 0.46 1.73 -6.15
CA THR A 69 1.54 0.93 -6.75
C THR A 69 2.24 1.69 -7.89
N GLU A 70 1.47 2.35 -8.75
CA GLU A 70 2.02 3.15 -9.84
C GLU A 70 2.78 4.39 -9.32
N LEU A 71 2.27 5.05 -8.28
CA LEU A 71 2.94 6.15 -7.61
C LEU A 71 4.30 5.72 -7.04
N LEU A 72 4.34 4.62 -6.32
CA LEU A 72 5.58 4.04 -5.78
C LEU A 72 6.56 3.68 -6.91
N TYR A 73 6.09 3.00 -7.95
CA TYR A 73 6.92 2.61 -9.08
C TYR A 73 7.58 3.79 -9.77
N ARG A 74 6.83 4.87 -10.03
CA ARG A 74 7.37 6.10 -10.63
C ARG A 74 8.45 6.74 -9.76
N ASP A 75 8.28 6.75 -8.45
CA ASP A 75 9.28 7.32 -7.53
C ASP A 75 10.54 6.44 -7.43
N LEU A 76 10.38 5.11 -7.44
CA LEU A 76 11.50 4.17 -7.53
C LEU A 76 12.36 4.42 -8.78
N LEU A 77 11.71 4.62 -9.94
CA LEU A 77 12.41 4.96 -11.19
C LEU A 77 13.08 6.33 -11.15
N ARG A 78 12.43 7.34 -10.53
CA ARG A 78 12.99 8.69 -10.42
C ARG A 78 14.26 8.72 -9.57
N GLN A 79 14.34 7.86 -8.56
CA GLN A 79 15.48 7.76 -7.65
C GLN A 79 16.50 6.70 -8.10
N ASP A 80 16.34 6.14 -9.31
CA ASP A 80 17.21 5.09 -9.80
C ASP A 80 18.62 5.65 -10.13
N ASP A 81 19.64 5.01 -9.57
CA ASP A 81 21.06 5.25 -9.81
C ASP A 81 21.69 4.16 -10.71
N GLY A 82 20.86 3.32 -11.33
CA GLY A 82 21.27 2.19 -12.14
C GLY A 82 21.76 0.98 -11.35
N SER A 83 21.60 0.96 -10.02
CA SER A 83 21.99 -0.19 -9.18
C SER A 83 20.92 -1.30 -9.16
N ILE A 84 19.65 -0.93 -9.28
CA ILE A 84 18.49 -1.81 -9.20
C ILE A 84 17.57 -1.52 -10.40
N ALA A 85 17.22 -2.52 -11.18
CA ALA A 85 16.23 -2.39 -12.24
C ALA A 85 14.84 -2.68 -11.70
N PHE A 86 13.89 -1.77 -11.91
CA PHE A 86 12.49 -1.94 -11.52
C PHE A 86 11.59 -2.20 -12.74
N LYS A 87 10.63 -3.11 -12.60
CA LYS A 87 9.62 -3.40 -13.62
C LYS A 87 8.24 -3.52 -12.96
N THR A 88 7.20 -2.89 -13.53
CA THR A 88 5.82 -3.05 -13.07
C THR A 88 5.10 -4.15 -13.83
N ASN A 89 4.10 -4.76 -13.19
CA ASN A 89 3.29 -5.85 -13.75
C ASN A 89 4.16 -6.98 -14.36
N ALA A 90 5.25 -7.29 -13.70
CA ALA A 90 6.19 -8.30 -14.18
C ALA A 90 5.62 -9.70 -13.96
N THR A 91 5.98 -10.62 -14.86
CA THR A 91 5.64 -12.03 -14.72
C THR A 91 6.92 -12.80 -14.38
N VAL A 92 6.87 -13.56 -13.30
CA VAL A 92 8.00 -14.40 -12.85
C VAL A 92 7.61 -15.86 -12.84
N LYS A 93 8.57 -16.75 -13.07
CA LYS A 93 8.37 -18.19 -12.91
C LYS A 93 8.61 -18.57 -11.46
N ASP A 94 7.68 -19.32 -10.87
CA ASP A 94 7.89 -19.97 -9.59
C ASP A 94 8.78 -21.22 -9.72
N ALA A 95 9.13 -21.84 -8.60
CA ALA A 95 9.94 -23.06 -8.57
C ALA A 95 9.28 -24.24 -9.30
N GLY A 96 7.97 -24.24 -9.48
CA GLY A 96 7.20 -25.25 -10.23
C GLY A 96 7.06 -24.94 -11.72
N GLY A 97 7.66 -23.83 -12.21
CA GLY A 97 7.57 -23.40 -13.62
C GLY A 97 6.29 -22.65 -13.99
N LYS A 98 5.40 -22.37 -13.04
CA LYS A 98 4.17 -21.61 -13.24
C LYS A 98 4.48 -20.10 -13.24
N PHE A 99 3.81 -19.37 -14.11
CA PHE A 99 3.95 -17.92 -14.17
C PHE A 99 3.05 -17.22 -13.12
N THR A 100 3.66 -16.32 -12.37
CA THR A 100 2.96 -15.49 -11.37
C THR A 100 3.24 -14.02 -11.66
N GLY A 101 2.18 -13.20 -11.71
CA GLY A 101 2.30 -11.74 -11.83
C GLY A 101 2.71 -11.11 -10.51
N VAL A 102 3.70 -10.21 -10.54
CA VAL A 102 4.11 -9.41 -9.38
C VAL A 102 3.89 -7.92 -9.66
N PRO A 103 3.38 -7.13 -8.70
CA PRO A 103 3.08 -5.72 -8.91
C PRO A 103 4.31 -4.91 -9.33
N ILE A 104 5.40 -5.04 -8.58
CA ILE A 104 6.71 -4.46 -8.90
C ILE A 104 7.78 -5.53 -8.68
N LEU A 105 8.64 -5.72 -9.66
CA LEU A 105 9.82 -6.57 -9.60
C LEU A 105 11.07 -5.68 -9.52
N ALA A 106 11.91 -5.89 -8.52
CA ALA A 106 13.24 -5.29 -8.44
C ALA A 106 14.29 -6.35 -8.77
N VAL A 107 15.28 -5.99 -9.59
CA VAL A 107 16.38 -6.89 -9.99
C VAL A 107 17.70 -6.15 -9.74
N THR A 108 18.55 -6.70 -8.89
CA THR A 108 19.88 -6.17 -8.60
C THR A 108 20.88 -6.49 -9.71
N LYS A 109 22.04 -5.84 -9.71
CA LYS A 109 23.16 -6.17 -10.63
C LYS A 109 23.68 -7.60 -10.47
N SER A 110 23.55 -8.19 -9.28
CA SER A 110 23.90 -9.61 -9.02
C SER A 110 22.86 -10.59 -9.56
N GLY A 111 21.74 -10.10 -10.11
CA GLY A 111 20.64 -10.92 -10.61
C GLY A 111 19.64 -11.35 -9.53
N LYS A 112 19.81 -10.92 -8.28
CA LYS A 112 18.85 -11.20 -7.21
C LYS A 112 17.55 -10.47 -7.46
N GLN A 113 16.42 -11.14 -7.25
CA GLN A 113 15.08 -10.64 -7.58
C GLN A 113 14.21 -10.50 -6.33
N PHE A 114 13.44 -9.41 -6.29
CA PHE A 114 12.51 -9.10 -5.19
C PHE A 114 11.14 -8.79 -5.76
N ALA A 115 10.11 -9.41 -5.20
CA ALA A 115 8.73 -9.03 -5.43
C ALA A 115 8.32 -7.96 -4.40
N ILE A 116 7.90 -6.79 -4.86
CA ILE A 116 7.42 -5.70 -4.01
C ILE A 116 5.92 -5.59 -4.16
N ALA A 117 5.20 -5.66 -3.04
CA ALA A 117 3.75 -5.52 -2.99
C ALA A 117 3.33 -4.50 -1.92
N LEU A 118 2.15 -3.90 -2.10
CA LEU A 118 1.55 -3.03 -1.10
C LEU A 118 0.58 -3.82 -0.23
N SER A 119 0.61 -3.57 1.07
CA SER A 119 -0.43 -3.96 2.02
C SER A 119 -1.40 -2.79 2.26
N GLY A 120 -2.61 -3.09 2.70
CA GLY A 120 -3.57 -2.07 3.14
C GLY A 120 -3.08 -1.29 4.35
N PRO A 121 -3.64 -0.08 4.58
CA PRO A 121 -3.15 0.83 5.62
C PRO A 121 -3.30 0.29 7.05
N LEU A 122 -4.30 -0.55 7.30
CA LEU A 122 -4.58 -1.12 8.63
C LEU A 122 -3.97 -2.52 8.85
N THR A 123 -3.17 -3.01 7.91
CA THR A 123 -2.50 -4.32 8.04
C THR A 123 -1.10 -4.17 8.63
N THR A 124 -0.66 -5.23 9.33
CA THR A 124 0.68 -5.34 9.90
C THR A 124 1.65 -6.01 8.92
N ASP A 125 2.92 -6.19 9.35
CA ASP A 125 3.98 -6.88 8.58
C ASP A 125 3.64 -8.33 8.22
N HIS A 126 2.68 -8.94 8.94
CA HIS A 126 2.06 -10.21 8.59
C HIS A 126 0.62 -9.97 8.11
N PRO A 127 0.46 -9.48 6.88
CA PRO A 127 -0.85 -9.12 6.39
C PRO A 127 -1.76 -10.35 6.37
N ALA A 128 -2.87 -10.23 7.09
CA ALA A 128 -3.98 -11.17 7.00
C ALA A 128 -4.65 -11.10 5.61
N GLU A 129 -4.26 -10.13 4.79
CA GLU A 129 -4.76 -9.99 3.43
C GLU A 129 -4.45 -11.23 2.61
N SER A 130 -5.51 -11.90 2.17
CA SER A 130 -5.43 -13.08 1.32
C SER A 130 -4.55 -12.83 0.08
N ARG A 131 -4.71 -11.66 -0.53
CA ARG A 131 -3.97 -11.25 -1.73
C ARG A 131 -2.46 -11.21 -1.55
N VAL A 132 -1.94 -10.59 -0.49
CA VAL A 132 -0.50 -10.49 -0.24
C VAL A 132 0.07 -11.85 0.14
N ARG A 133 -0.68 -12.63 0.94
CA ARG A 133 -0.33 -13.99 1.32
C ARG A 133 -0.25 -14.91 0.10
N GLU A 134 -1.28 -14.91 -0.75
CA GLU A 134 -1.29 -15.70 -1.99
C GLU A 134 -0.15 -15.33 -2.94
N LEU A 135 0.16 -14.04 -3.06
CA LEU A 135 1.27 -13.59 -3.88
C LEU A 135 2.61 -14.10 -3.33
N ARG A 136 2.81 -14.04 -2.00
CA ARG A 136 4.00 -14.58 -1.35
C ARG A 136 4.12 -16.11 -1.54
N GLU A 137 3.01 -16.84 -1.40
CA GLU A 137 2.96 -18.30 -1.62
C GLU A 137 3.25 -18.67 -3.08
N LYS A 138 2.83 -17.84 -4.05
CA LYS A 138 3.08 -18.05 -5.47
C LYS A 138 4.47 -17.61 -5.93
N ALA A 139 5.04 -16.59 -5.29
CA ALA A 139 6.35 -16.01 -5.66
C ALA A 139 7.51 -16.57 -4.81
N THR A 140 7.49 -17.83 -4.44
CA THR A 140 8.44 -18.48 -3.53
C THR A 140 9.90 -18.44 -3.97
N ALA A 141 10.17 -18.23 -5.25
CA ALA A 141 11.54 -18.11 -5.80
C ALA A 141 12.13 -16.69 -5.63
N LEU A 142 11.35 -15.75 -5.08
CA LEU A 142 11.76 -14.35 -4.93
C LEU A 142 11.82 -13.98 -3.44
N ASP A 143 12.73 -13.07 -3.12
CA ASP A 143 12.61 -12.33 -1.87
C ASP A 143 11.39 -11.39 -1.95
N PHE A 144 10.69 -11.22 -0.83
CA PHE A 144 9.41 -10.54 -0.81
C PHE A 144 9.44 -9.32 0.10
N ILE A 145 9.13 -8.15 -0.44
CA ILE A 145 9.04 -6.88 0.29
C ILE A 145 7.58 -6.43 0.31
N VAL A 146 7.04 -6.20 1.49
CA VAL A 146 5.70 -5.64 1.67
C VAL A 146 5.84 -4.23 2.22
N VAL A 147 5.18 -3.28 1.57
CA VAL A 147 5.16 -1.87 1.99
C VAL A 147 3.74 -1.48 2.33
N ASN A 148 3.56 -0.81 3.46
CA ASN A 148 2.25 -0.30 3.85
C ASN A 148 1.85 0.87 2.94
N GLU A 149 0.65 0.83 2.39
CA GLU A 149 0.11 1.85 1.49
C GLU A 149 0.07 3.23 2.14
N LEU A 150 -0.18 3.30 3.45
CA LEU A 150 -0.19 4.57 4.18
C LEU A 150 1.18 5.26 4.14
N LEU A 151 2.29 4.48 4.19
CA LEU A 151 3.63 5.03 4.04
C LEU A 151 3.86 5.59 2.63
N VAL A 152 3.39 4.87 1.60
CA VAL A 152 3.51 5.32 0.20
C VAL A 152 2.78 6.65 -0.02
N ARG A 153 1.58 6.79 0.51
CA ARG A 153 0.77 8.02 0.35
C ARG A 153 1.19 9.14 1.28
N GLY A 154 1.60 8.83 2.50
CA GLY A 154 1.97 9.83 3.51
C GLY A 154 3.41 10.31 3.40
N ASN A 155 4.33 9.43 2.99
CA ASN A 155 5.76 9.74 2.88
C ASN A 155 6.46 8.89 1.81
N LEU A 156 6.13 9.15 0.55
CA LEU A 156 6.66 8.44 -0.60
C LEU A 156 8.20 8.35 -0.63
N PRO A 157 8.97 9.43 -0.36
CA PRO A 157 10.43 9.34 -0.33
C PRO A 157 10.98 8.38 0.73
N SER A 158 10.29 8.24 1.87
CA SER A 158 10.68 7.27 2.89
C SER A 158 10.37 5.85 2.46
N ALA A 159 9.22 5.60 1.85
CA ALA A 159 8.86 4.30 1.30
C ALA A 159 9.88 3.81 0.26
N THR A 160 10.25 4.70 -0.68
CA THR A 160 11.24 4.40 -1.72
C THR A 160 12.62 4.11 -1.13
N ARG A 161 13.06 4.92 -0.16
CA ARG A 161 14.36 4.72 0.53
C ARG A 161 14.40 3.41 1.28
N GLU A 162 13.35 3.06 2.02
CA GLU A 162 13.25 1.81 2.77
C GLU A 162 13.35 0.59 1.85
N ILE A 163 12.62 0.60 0.73
CA ILE A 163 12.69 -0.48 -0.27
C ILE A 163 14.13 -0.63 -0.78
N ARG A 164 14.78 0.46 -1.18
CA ARG A 164 16.16 0.42 -1.68
C ARG A 164 17.13 -0.13 -0.64
N GLN A 165 17.00 0.30 0.62
CA GLN A 165 17.83 -0.21 1.71
C GLN A 165 17.65 -1.72 1.93
N LEU A 166 16.40 -2.22 1.89
CA LEU A 166 16.09 -3.64 2.04
C LEU A 166 16.69 -4.46 0.88
N VAL A 167 16.56 -3.98 -0.35
CA VAL A 167 17.15 -4.63 -1.54
C VAL A 167 18.66 -4.65 -1.46
N ASP A 168 19.31 -3.53 -1.11
CA ASP A 168 20.76 -3.40 -1.01
C ASP A 168 21.34 -4.25 0.14
N ALA A 169 20.67 -4.27 1.29
CA ALA A 169 21.09 -5.08 2.44
C ALA A 169 21.02 -6.58 2.15
N SER A 170 20.04 -7.00 1.37
CA SER A 170 19.83 -8.40 1.02
C SER A 170 20.67 -8.83 -0.20
N ALA A 171 21.25 -7.89 -0.94
CA ALA A 171 22.08 -8.16 -2.13
C ALA A 171 23.57 -8.41 -1.77
N ARG A 172 23.94 -8.15 -0.52
CA ARG A 172 25.29 -8.42 0.03
C ARG A 172 25.39 -9.83 0.56
#